data_8327530cae0fe06a47b1a12c9a6dd49d
#
_entry.id   8327530cae0fe06a47b1a12c9a6dd49d
#
_cell.length_a   1.000
_cell.length_b   1.000
_cell.length_c   1.000
_cell.angle_alpha   90.00
_cell.angle_beta   90.00
_cell.angle_gamma   90.00
#
_symmetry.space_group_name_H-M   'P 1'
#
loop_
_entity.id
_entity.type
_entity.pdbx_description
1 polymer ?
#
loop_
_entity_poly.entity_id
_entity_poly.type
_entity_poly.pdbx_seq_one_letter_code
_entity_poly.pdbx_strand_id
1 'polypeptide(L)'
;MTTRSLVRSVLLLACGAIIGAVVMQWRYSIAAQAPAQPAASAAVDLKALEADVTRLKALLPSNSHIMMDVQWHWTNLWFAGQAMNWPLAQFYFNETRGHIQWLIKKAPKIRSAGPDREDVDIQGIFDGIDTSSLADVKNAIAAKDSAKFAAAYKTMLDSCYSCHKSAGRPYLRPMIPTTQVQSAVTMDPNGT
;
A
#
# COMPACT_ATOMS: atom_id res chain seq x y z
N MET A 1 -75.44 -43.04 29.57
CA MET A 1 -74.28 -42.14 29.33
C MET A 1 -74.69 -40.76 29.76
N THR A 2 -74.04 -40.22 30.73
CA THR A 2 -74.43 -38.92 31.30
C THR A 2 -73.91 -37.79 30.40
N THR A 3 -74.70 -36.72 30.23
CA THR A 3 -74.40 -35.51 29.46
C THR A 3 -72.99 -34.95 29.73
N ARG A 4 -72.42 -35.14 30.91
CA ARG A 4 -71.05 -34.76 31.31
C ARG A 4 -69.96 -35.51 30.58
N SER A 5 -70.21 -36.79 30.20
CA SER A 5 -69.24 -37.61 29.46
C SER A 5 -69.13 -37.17 27.99
N LEU A 6 -70.23 -36.84 27.36
CA LEU A 6 -70.30 -36.34 25.97
C LEU A 6 -69.60 -35.00 25.83
N VAL A 7 -69.81 -34.05 26.77
CA VAL A 7 -69.15 -32.72 26.73
C VAL A 7 -67.63 -32.85 26.88
N ARG A 8 -67.16 -33.72 27.77
CA ARG A 8 -65.69 -33.95 27.91
C ARG A 8 -65.06 -34.55 26.65
N SER A 9 -65.71 -35.49 25.98
CA SER A 9 -65.20 -36.09 24.74
C SER A 9 -65.16 -35.10 23.59
N VAL A 10 -66.16 -34.24 23.45
CA VAL A 10 -66.19 -33.18 22.42
C VAL A 10 -65.13 -32.10 22.69
N LEU A 11 -64.90 -31.71 23.92
CA LEU A 11 -63.85 -30.74 24.31
C LEU A 11 -62.44 -31.29 24.02
N LEU A 12 -62.17 -32.55 24.33
CA LEU A 12 -60.87 -33.18 24.04
C LEU A 12 -60.58 -33.30 22.54
N LEU A 13 -61.57 -33.61 21.73
CA LEU A 13 -61.43 -33.64 20.26
C LEU A 13 -61.22 -32.28 19.66
N ALA A 14 -61.89 -31.26 20.18
CA ALA A 14 -61.69 -29.87 19.72
C ALA A 14 -60.29 -29.33 20.08
N CYS A 15 -59.78 -29.57 21.29
CA CYS A 15 -58.44 -29.21 21.67
C CYS A 15 -57.35 -29.94 20.86
N GLY A 16 -57.55 -31.22 20.55
CA GLY A 16 -56.61 -31.99 19.72
C GLY A 16 -56.50 -31.44 18.28
N ALA A 17 -57.64 -31.05 17.69
CA ALA A 17 -57.66 -30.48 16.36
C ALA A 17 -56.98 -29.09 16.28
N ILE A 18 -57.12 -28.25 17.31
CA ILE A 18 -56.49 -26.93 17.38
C ILE A 18 -54.98 -27.09 17.57
N ILE A 19 -54.53 -27.98 18.43
CA ILE A 19 -53.09 -28.25 18.66
C ILE A 19 -52.48 -28.82 17.37
N GLY A 20 -53.14 -29.74 16.69
CA GLY A 20 -52.69 -30.30 15.40
C GLY A 20 -52.55 -29.24 14.31
N ALA A 21 -53.48 -28.31 14.19
CA ALA A 21 -53.44 -27.23 13.20
C ALA A 21 -52.29 -26.22 13.53
N VAL A 22 -52.06 -25.87 14.78
CA VAL A 22 -50.96 -24.98 15.18
C VAL A 22 -49.61 -25.61 14.92
N VAL A 23 -49.44 -26.90 15.23
CA VAL A 23 -48.16 -27.60 14.96
C VAL A 23 -47.92 -27.75 13.46
N MET A 24 -48.96 -27.94 12.68
CA MET A 24 -48.84 -28.05 11.21
C MET A 24 -48.47 -26.66 10.61
N GLN A 25 -49.11 -25.59 11.03
CA GLN A 25 -48.73 -24.22 10.62
C GLN A 25 -47.30 -23.88 11.04
N TRP A 26 -46.83 -24.27 12.22
CA TRP A 26 -45.46 -24.02 12.67
C TRP A 26 -44.45 -24.76 11.79
N ARG A 27 -44.73 -26.01 11.42
CA ARG A 27 -43.89 -26.77 10.48
C ARG A 27 -43.86 -26.15 9.08
N TYR A 28 -44.95 -25.62 8.56
CA TYR A 28 -44.97 -24.89 7.31
C TYR A 28 -44.18 -23.59 7.36
N SER A 29 -44.26 -22.86 8.46
CA SER A 29 -43.49 -21.61 8.66
C SER A 29 -41.99 -21.85 8.76
N ILE A 30 -41.55 -22.94 9.39
CA ILE A 30 -40.12 -23.33 9.49
C ILE A 30 -39.62 -23.82 8.12
N ALA A 31 -40.40 -24.53 7.35
CA ALA A 31 -40.01 -24.97 6.00
C ALA A 31 -39.90 -23.79 5.00
N ALA A 32 -40.72 -22.73 5.18
CA ALA A 32 -40.66 -21.53 4.37
C ALA A 32 -39.47 -20.61 4.74
N GLN A 33 -38.85 -20.83 5.89
CA GLN A 33 -37.63 -20.13 6.36
C GLN A 33 -36.36 -20.99 6.16
N ALA A 34 -36.35 -21.94 5.27
CA ALA A 34 -35.11 -22.56 4.84
C ALA A 34 -34.16 -21.42 4.40
N PRO A 35 -32.93 -21.36 4.94
CA PRO A 35 -31.99 -20.30 4.55
C PRO A 35 -31.90 -20.35 3.02
N ALA A 36 -32.12 -19.20 2.39
CA ALA A 36 -31.90 -19.08 0.95
C ALA A 36 -30.51 -19.67 0.67
N GLN A 37 -30.49 -20.71 -0.16
CA GLN A 37 -29.24 -21.32 -0.60
C GLN A 37 -28.31 -20.17 -1.02
N PRO A 38 -27.11 -20.04 -0.47
CA PRO A 38 -26.23 -18.96 -0.88
C PRO A 38 -26.17 -19.00 -2.39
N ALA A 39 -26.53 -17.87 -3.01
CA ALA A 39 -26.48 -17.73 -4.45
C ALA A 39 -25.14 -18.33 -4.90
N ALA A 40 -25.17 -19.30 -5.80
CA ALA A 40 -23.99 -19.98 -6.29
C ALA A 40 -22.92 -18.90 -6.51
N SER A 41 -21.82 -18.97 -5.77
CA SER A 41 -20.76 -17.97 -5.88
C SER A 41 -20.42 -17.91 -7.37
N ALA A 42 -20.64 -16.75 -7.98
CA ALA A 42 -20.37 -16.60 -9.40
C ALA A 42 -18.94 -17.10 -9.61
N ALA A 43 -18.76 -18.12 -10.41
CA ALA A 43 -17.44 -18.68 -10.69
C ALA A 43 -16.57 -17.53 -11.17
N VAL A 44 -15.46 -17.28 -10.47
CA VAL A 44 -14.55 -16.19 -10.82
C VAL A 44 -14.01 -16.49 -12.21
N ASP A 45 -14.27 -15.61 -13.17
CA ASP A 45 -13.69 -15.72 -14.51
C ASP A 45 -12.22 -15.34 -14.43
N LEU A 46 -11.36 -16.35 -14.31
CA LEU A 46 -9.91 -16.18 -14.22
C LEU A 46 -9.34 -15.42 -15.42
N LYS A 47 -9.89 -15.61 -16.61
CA LYS A 47 -9.43 -14.92 -17.82
C LYS A 47 -9.77 -13.43 -17.77
N ALA A 48 -10.96 -13.08 -17.30
CA ALA A 48 -11.34 -11.68 -17.08
C ALA A 48 -10.46 -11.04 -16.00
N LEU A 49 -10.20 -11.77 -14.91
CA LEU A 49 -9.31 -11.28 -13.84
C LEU A 49 -7.87 -11.07 -14.33
N GLU A 50 -7.31 -11.99 -15.13
CA GLU A 50 -5.98 -11.83 -15.74
C GLU A 50 -5.91 -10.63 -16.68
N ALA A 51 -6.96 -10.40 -17.47
CA ALA A 51 -7.06 -9.23 -18.34
C ALA A 51 -7.10 -7.93 -17.53
N ASP A 52 -7.87 -7.89 -16.43
CA ASP A 52 -7.92 -6.74 -15.54
C ASP A 52 -6.58 -6.49 -14.83
N VAL A 53 -5.92 -7.52 -14.34
CA VAL A 53 -4.57 -7.40 -13.75
C VAL A 53 -3.58 -6.85 -14.77
N THR A 54 -3.63 -7.31 -16.01
CA THR A 54 -2.76 -6.82 -17.10
C THR A 54 -3.04 -5.36 -17.39
N ARG A 55 -4.30 -4.97 -17.47
CA ARG A 55 -4.74 -3.58 -17.66
C ARG A 55 -4.27 -2.68 -16.51
N LEU A 56 -4.45 -3.12 -15.26
CA LEU A 56 -4.02 -2.36 -14.08
C LEU A 56 -2.49 -2.18 -14.04
N LYS A 57 -1.72 -3.22 -14.40
CA LYS A 57 -0.26 -3.12 -14.49
C LYS A 57 0.18 -2.09 -15.55
N ALA A 58 -0.52 -1.97 -16.66
CA ALA A 58 -0.23 -1.00 -17.70
C ALA A 58 -0.52 0.46 -17.28
N LEU A 59 -1.38 0.67 -16.27
CA LEU A 59 -1.70 1.99 -15.71
C LEU A 59 -0.68 2.45 -14.65
N LEU A 60 0.19 1.57 -14.15
CA LEU A 60 1.20 1.96 -13.16
C LEU A 60 2.19 2.95 -13.77
N PRO A 61 2.61 3.99 -13.01
CA PRO A 61 3.58 4.95 -13.50
C PRO A 61 4.89 4.27 -13.89
N SER A 62 5.57 4.82 -14.89
CA SER A 62 6.89 4.32 -15.33
C SER A 62 7.93 4.46 -14.20
N ASN A 63 9.00 3.67 -14.25
CA ASN A 63 10.09 3.80 -13.29
C ASN A 63 10.72 5.20 -13.31
N SER A 64 10.79 5.83 -14.48
CA SER A 64 11.28 7.21 -14.61
C SER A 64 10.35 8.21 -13.92
N HIS A 65 9.04 8.00 -13.98
CA HIS A 65 8.08 8.86 -13.29
C HIS A 65 8.22 8.77 -11.77
N ILE A 66 8.32 7.56 -11.23
CA ILE A 66 8.57 7.37 -9.79
C ILE A 66 9.91 8.02 -9.38
N MET A 67 10.94 7.91 -10.21
CA MET A 67 12.23 8.55 -9.92
C MET A 67 12.20 10.07 -10.01
N MET A 68 11.26 10.68 -10.75
CA MET A 68 11.02 12.13 -10.69
C MET A 68 10.49 12.55 -9.32
N ASP A 69 9.58 11.79 -8.72
CA ASP A 69 9.07 12.05 -7.37
C ASP A 69 10.20 11.89 -6.34
N VAL A 70 11.02 10.84 -6.47
CA VAL A 70 12.23 10.66 -5.63
C VAL A 70 13.15 11.88 -5.75
N GLN A 71 13.44 12.35 -6.97
CA GLN A 71 14.28 13.52 -7.18
C GLN A 71 13.68 14.78 -6.55
N TRP A 72 12.37 14.98 -6.69
CA TRP A 72 11.70 16.16 -6.15
C TRP A 72 11.79 16.18 -4.62
N HIS A 73 11.47 15.07 -3.96
CA HIS A 73 11.52 14.95 -2.51
C HIS A 73 12.97 15.03 -1.99
N TRP A 74 13.91 14.37 -2.67
CA TRP A 74 15.33 14.38 -2.29
C TRP A 74 15.94 15.78 -2.39
N THR A 75 15.60 16.54 -3.44
CA THR A 75 16.01 17.94 -3.60
C THR A 75 15.48 18.80 -2.45
N ASN A 76 14.19 18.70 -2.14
CA ASN A 76 13.58 19.48 -1.07
C ASN A 76 14.09 19.08 0.33
N LEU A 77 14.44 17.80 0.52
CA LEU A 77 15.11 17.32 1.72
C LEU A 77 16.42 18.10 1.99
N TRP A 78 17.23 18.31 0.96
CA TRP A 78 18.46 19.09 1.11
C TRP A 78 18.18 20.48 1.67
N PHE A 79 17.28 21.23 1.06
CA PHE A 79 16.96 22.59 1.48
C PHE A 79 16.28 22.64 2.84
N ALA A 80 15.41 21.71 3.17
CA ALA A 80 14.82 21.60 4.51
C ALA A 80 15.89 21.35 5.59
N GLY A 81 16.86 20.47 5.31
CA GLY A 81 17.98 20.21 6.21
C GLY A 81 18.93 21.40 6.35
N GLN A 82 19.22 22.14 5.26
CA GLN A 82 20.02 23.36 5.30
C GLN A 82 19.32 24.47 6.10
N ALA A 83 18.00 24.59 6.01
CA ALA A 83 17.19 25.50 6.81
C ALA A 83 16.97 25.01 8.25
N MET A 84 17.51 23.86 8.63
CA MET A 84 17.31 23.21 9.94
C MET A 84 15.83 22.96 10.27
N ASN A 85 14.97 22.89 9.25
CA ASN A 85 13.57 22.49 9.39
C ASN A 85 13.47 20.96 9.49
N TRP A 86 13.83 20.42 10.64
CA TRP A 86 13.95 18.98 10.84
C TRP A 86 12.64 18.21 10.69
N PRO A 87 11.47 18.74 11.09
CA PRO A 87 10.18 18.09 10.79
C PRO A 87 9.94 17.96 9.29
N LEU A 88 10.23 19.02 8.52
CA LEU A 88 10.08 19.02 7.06
C LEU A 88 11.14 18.13 6.40
N ALA A 89 12.37 18.12 6.89
CA ALA A 89 13.41 17.21 6.43
C ALA A 89 13.00 15.74 6.65
N GLN A 90 12.43 15.42 7.82
CA GLN A 90 11.93 14.07 8.09
C GLN A 90 10.78 13.69 7.14
N PHE A 91 9.88 14.60 6.83
CA PHE A 91 8.81 14.40 5.87
C PHE A 91 9.39 14.03 4.49
N TYR A 92 10.26 14.86 3.93
CA TYR A 92 10.84 14.61 2.62
C TYR A 92 11.72 13.35 2.57
N PHE A 93 12.39 13.03 3.66
CA PHE A 93 13.11 11.75 3.80
C PHE A 93 12.15 10.56 3.68
N ASN A 94 11.03 10.57 4.40
CA ASN A 94 10.03 9.50 4.37
C ASN A 94 9.41 9.35 2.98
N GLU A 95 9.07 10.46 2.32
CA GLU A 95 8.52 10.45 0.96
C GLU A 95 9.54 9.88 -0.04
N THR A 96 10.80 10.34 0.01
CA THR A 96 11.86 9.78 -0.83
C THR A 96 11.97 8.26 -0.68
N ARG A 97 12.07 7.80 0.57
CA ARG A 97 12.18 6.37 0.89
C ARG A 97 10.94 5.60 0.42
N GLY A 98 9.75 6.16 0.64
CA GLY A 98 8.47 5.56 0.24
C GLY A 98 8.38 5.37 -1.28
N HIS A 99 8.78 6.37 -2.08
CA HIS A 99 8.77 6.29 -3.53
C HIS A 99 9.80 5.27 -4.07
N ILE A 100 10.99 5.18 -3.47
CA ILE A 100 11.96 4.13 -3.82
C ILE A 100 11.37 2.74 -3.50
N GLN A 101 10.75 2.57 -2.34
CA GLN A 101 10.07 1.32 -1.99
C GLN A 101 8.92 0.99 -2.94
N TRP A 102 8.18 1.99 -3.41
CA TRP A 102 7.14 1.76 -4.42
C TRP A 102 7.72 1.26 -5.74
N LEU A 103 8.81 1.87 -6.22
CA LEU A 103 9.54 1.39 -7.40
C LEU A 103 9.91 -0.10 -7.24
N ILE A 104 10.47 -0.47 -6.10
CA ILE A 104 10.94 -1.82 -5.81
C ILE A 104 9.77 -2.82 -5.72
N LYS A 105 8.67 -2.46 -5.04
CA LYS A 105 7.45 -3.29 -4.98
C LYS A 105 6.87 -3.54 -6.38
N LYS A 106 6.95 -2.54 -7.25
CA LYS A 106 6.50 -2.66 -8.64
C LYS A 106 7.42 -3.55 -9.46
N ALA A 107 8.73 -3.42 -9.29
CA ALA A 107 9.75 -4.10 -10.09
C ALA A 107 11.01 -4.34 -9.24
N PRO A 108 11.08 -5.45 -8.45
CA PRO A 108 12.24 -5.76 -7.60
C PRO A 108 13.52 -6.04 -8.43
N LYS A 109 13.35 -6.43 -9.68
CA LYS A 109 14.40 -6.55 -10.68
C LYS A 109 14.05 -5.74 -11.91
N ILE A 110 15.04 -5.13 -12.52
CA ILE A 110 14.89 -4.36 -13.75
C ILE A 110 15.89 -4.82 -14.77
N ARG A 111 15.55 -4.69 -16.07
CA ARG A 111 16.51 -4.90 -17.14
C ARG A 111 17.42 -3.67 -17.24
N SER A 112 18.73 -3.88 -17.17
CA SER A 112 19.72 -2.84 -17.41
C SER A 112 19.52 -2.18 -18.78
N ALA A 113 19.75 -0.86 -18.86
CA ALA A 113 19.83 -0.14 -20.12
C ALA A 113 21.20 -0.25 -20.80
N GLY A 114 22.19 -0.89 -20.16
CA GLY A 114 23.50 -1.14 -20.71
C GLY A 114 23.47 -2.14 -21.88
N PRO A 115 24.61 -2.33 -22.58
CA PRO A 115 24.69 -3.15 -23.79
C PRO A 115 24.34 -4.62 -23.52
N ASP A 116 24.72 -5.16 -22.36
CA ASP A 116 24.51 -6.57 -22.00
C ASP A 116 23.07 -6.85 -21.55
N ARG A 117 22.29 -5.81 -21.24
CA ARG A 117 20.89 -5.90 -20.83
C ARG A 117 20.63 -6.94 -19.71
N GLU A 118 21.55 -7.04 -18.78
CA GLU A 118 21.44 -7.93 -17.63
C GLU A 118 20.31 -7.53 -16.69
N ASP A 119 19.78 -8.49 -15.93
CA ASP A 119 18.83 -8.24 -14.88
C ASP A 119 19.55 -7.69 -13.65
N VAL A 120 19.09 -6.56 -13.15
CA VAL A 120 19.62 -5.87 -11.97
C VAL A 120 18.69 -6.06 -10.80
N ASP A 121 19.16 -6.65 -9.73
CA ASP A 121 18.42 -6.78 -8.46
C ASP A 121 18.43 -5.46 -7.69
N ILE A 122 17.47 -4.60 -8.01
CA ILE A 122 17.34 -3.30 -7.32
C ILE A 122 16.78 -3.43 -5.90
N GLN A 123 16.11 -4.54 -5.58
CA GLN A 123 15.71 -4.84 -4.20
C GLN A 123 16.94 -5.03 -3.32
N GLY A 124 17.86 -5.93 -3.70
CA GLY A 124 19.08 -6.18 -2.93
C GLY A 124 19.97 -4.94 -2.81
N ILE A 125 20.08 -4.13 -3.89
CA ILE A 125 20.79 -2.85 -3.85
C ILE A 125 20.15 -1.91 -2.82
N PHE A 126 18.83 -1.77 -2.83
CA PHE A 126 18.12 -0.89 -1.91
C PHE A 126 18.24 -1.36 -0.46
N ASP A 127 18.13 -2.65 -0.18
CA ASP A 127 18.26 -3.19 1.19
C ASP A 127 19.63 -2.82 1.80
N GLY A 128 20.68 -2.87 0.99
CA GLY A 128 22.01 -2.39 1.40
C GLY A 128 22.05 -0.89 1.66
N ILE A 129 21.44 -0.08 0.81
CA ILE A 129 21.38 1.38 0.95
C ILE A 129 20.51 1.80 2.15
N ASP A 130 19.36 1.16 2.34
CA ASP A 130 18.39 1.49 3.40
C ASP A 130 18.97 1.27 4.80
N THR A 131 19.83 0.26 4.95
CA THR A 131 20.50 -0.07 6.22
C THR A 131 21.84 0.63 6.42
N SER A 132 22.32 1.39 5.43
CA SER A 132 23.61 2.13 5.51
C SER A 132 23.42 3.62 5.25
N SER A 133 23.74 4.09 4.04
CA SER A 133 23.78 5.54 3.72
C SER A 133 22.43 6.24 3.91
N LEU A 134 21.30 5.59 3.68
CA LEU A 134 19.99 6.17 3.96
C LEU A 134 19.68 6.21 5.45
N ALA A 135 20.11 5.19 6.21
CA ALA A 135 20.03 5.20 7.68
C ALA A 135 20.85 6.33 8.29
N ASP A 136 22.04 6.64 7.72
CA ASP A 136 22.86 7.74 8.19
C ASP A 136 22.18 9.10 8.03
N VAL A 137 21.49 9.33 6.90
CA VAL A 137 20.68 10.54 6.69
C VAL A 137 19.56 10.63 7.73
N LYS A 138 18.82 9.52 7.96
CA LYS A 138 17.78 9.47 8.98
C LYS A 138 18.29 9.81 10.37
N ASN A 139 19.43 9.23 10.74
CA ASN A 139 20.05 9.44 12.06
C ASN A 139 20.52 10.89 12.25
N ALA A 140 21.05 11.51 11.19
CA ALA A 140 21.47 12.90 11.22
C ALA A 140 20.27 13.86 11.38
N ILE A 141 19.14 13.58 10.70
CA ILE A 141 17.88 14.33 10.87
C ILE A 141 17.37 14.19 12.31
N ALA A 142 17.33 12.97 12.84
CA ALA A 142 16.87 12.71 14.21
C ALA A 142 17.75 13.41 15.26
N ALA A 143 19.07 13.46 15.02
CA ALA A 143 20.03 14.17 15.86
C ALA A 143 19.99 15.69 15.66
N LYS A 144 19.30 16.20 14.66
CA LYS A 144 19.26 17.62 14.27
C LYS A 144 20.67 18.19 14.02
N ASP A 145 21.55 17.38 13.44
CA ASP A 145 22.97 17.70 13.22
C ASP A 145 23.19 18.05 11.76
N SER A 146 23.32 19.35 11.47
CA SER A 146 23.46 19.86 10.09
C SER A 146 24.77 19.39 9.41
N ALA A 147 25.84 19.21 10.15
CA ALA A 147 27.12 18.78 9.60
C ALA A 147 27.05 17.29 9.20
N LYS A 148 26.52 16.45 10.10
CA LYS A 148 26.28 15.03 9.80
C LYS A 148 25.28 14.86 8.68
N PHE A 149 24.19 15.65 8.66
CA PHE A 149 23.22 15.63 7.59
C PHE A 149 23.86 15.92 6.23
N ALA A 150 24.66 16.99 6.13
CA ALA A 150 25.32 17.34 4.87
C ALA A 150 26.30 16.25 4.40
N ALA A 151 27.04 15.64 5.31
CA ALA A 151 27.95 14.53 4.99
C ALA A 151 27.18 13.29 4.55
N ALA A 152 26.15 12.85 5.30
CA ALA A 152 25.32 11.70 4.97
C ALA A 152 24.57 11.88 3.65
N TYR A 153 24.05 13.08 3.37
CA TYR A 153 23.41 13.41 2.11
C TYR A 153 24.35 13.19 0.92
N LYS A 154 25.61 13.63 1.00
CA LYS A 154 26.62 13.40 -0.04
C LYS A 154 26.90 11.90 -0.25
N THR A 155 27.10 11.16 0.83
CA THR A 155 27.33 9.70 0.76
C THR A 155 26.13 8.99 0.10
N MET A 156 24.90 9.44 0.39
CA MET A 156 23.72 8.88 -0.24
C MET A 156 23.65 9.19 -1.74
N LEU A 157 24.11 10.34 -2.22
CA LEU A 157 24.22 10.62 -3.67
C LEU A 157 25.14 9.62 -4.38
N ASP A 158 26.25 9.21 -3.75
CA ASP A 158 27.14 8.19 -4.29
C ASP A 158 26.45 6.81 -4.37
N SER A 159 25.64 6.47 -3.38
CA SER A 159 24.81 5.26 -3.40
C SER A 159 23.76 5.30 -4.51
N CYS A 160 23.07 6.44 -4.68
CA CYS A 160 22.15 6.65 -5.80
C CYS A 160 22.85 6.48 -7.15
N TYR A 161 24.03 7.05 -7.30
CA TYR A 161 24.81 6.94 -8.53
C TYR A 161 25.25 5.51 -8.80
N SER A 162 25.65 4.77 -7.77
CA SER A 162 26.01 3.35 -7.91
C SER A 162 24.84 2.50 -8.44
N CYS A 163 23.62 2.73 -7.91
CA CYS A 163 22.42 2.10 -8.41
C CYS A 163 22.14 2.47 -9.89
N HIS A 164 22.28 3.77 -10.26
CA HIS A 164 22.11 4.21 -11.65
C HIS A 164 23.12 3.56 -12.59
N LYS A 165 24.38 3.40 -12.16
CA LYS A 165 25.40 2.67 -12.95
C LYS A 165 25.01 1.22 -13.17
N SER A 166 24.60 0.52 -12.13
CA SER A 166 24.12 -0.87 -12.23
C SER A 166 22.92 -0.99 -13.16
N ALA A 167 22.01 0.01 -13.14
CA ALA A 167 20.88 0.07 -14.05
C ALA A 167 21.25 0.42 -15.51
N GLY A 168 22.54 0.58 -15.83
CA GLY A 168 23.04 0.94 -17.17
C GLY A 168 22.78 2.39 -17.54
N ARG A 169 22.66 3.29 -16.55
CA ARG A 169 22.37 4.72 -16.72
C ARG A 169 23.43 5.63 -16.09
N PRO A 170 24.74 5.45 -16.43
CA PRO A 170 25.83 6.21 -15.81
C PRO A 170 25.75 7.72 -16.12
N TYR A 171 24.99 8.12 -17.12
CA TYR A 171 24.74 9.54 -17.45
C TYR A 171 23.75 10.24 -16.50
N LEU A 172 22.99 9.48 -15.70
CA LEU A 172 22.12 10.03 -14.64
C LEU A 172 22.90 10.13 -13.32
N ARG A 173 23.77 11.11 -13.23
CA ARG A 173 24.61 11.33 -12.07
C ARG A 173 23.94 12.32 -11.11
N PRO A 174 23.52 11.89 -9.90
CA PRO A 174 22.97 12.77 -8.89
C PRO A 174 24.02 13.77 -8.39
N MET A 175 23.57 14.96 -8.00
CA MET A 175 24.43 16.02 -7.46
C MET A 175 23.73 16.74 -6.31
N ILE A 176 24.50 17.49 -5.53
CA ILE A 176 23.90 18.40 -4.54
C ILE A 176 23.12 19.46 -5.29
N PRO A 177 21.82 19.66 -4.98
CA PRO A 177 21.03 20.66 -5.66
C PRO A 177 21.52 22.08 -5.31
N THR A 178 21.63 22.91 -6.34
CA THR A 178 22.05 24.33 -6.19
C THR A 178 20.84 25.26 -6.17
N THR A 179 19.70 24.79 -6.63
CA THR A 179 18.47 25.58 -6.72
C THR A 179 17.33 24.75 -6.13
N GLN A 180 16.54 25.38 -5.29
CA GLN A 180 15.32 24.76 -4.76
C GLN A 180 14.31 24.49 -5.88
N VAL A 181 13.71 23.31 -5.88
CA VAL A 181 12.56 23.05 -6.73
C VAL A 181 11.40 23.91 -6.24
N GLN A 182 10.66 24.53 -7.15
CA GLN A 182 9.51 25.35 -6.78
C GLN A 182 8.56 24.53 -5.90
N SER A 183 8.40 24.97 -4.65
CA SER A 183 7.60 24.32 -3.64
C SER A 183 6.49 25.27 -3.18
N ALA A 184 5.31 24.73 -2.90
CA ALA A 184 4.24 25.44 -2.22
C ALA A 184 4.41 25.41 -0.69
N VAL A 185 5.49 24.81 -0.18
CA VAL A 185 5.81 24.66 1.23
C VAL A 185 7.01 25.50 1.58
N THR A 186 6.92 26.34 2.63
CA THR A 186 8.07 27.10 3.14
C THR A 186 9.13 26.19 3.75
N MET A 187 10.42 26.52 3.51
CA MET A 187 11.55 25.86 4.19
C MET A 187 11.81 26.48 5.57
N ASP A 188 11.22 27.64 5.87
CA ASP A 188 11.39 28.30 7.17
C ASP A 188 10.82 27.40 8.29
N PRO A 189 11.63 27.04 9.30
CA PRO A 189 11.19 26.24 10.43
C PRO A 189 10.11 26.92 11.29
N ASN A 190 9.98 28.25 11.21
CA ASN A 190 8.97 29.03 11.96
C ASN A 190 7.65 29.18 11.18
N GLY A 191 7.60 28.75 9.92
CA GLY A 191 6.35 28.70 9.14
C GLY A 191 5.80 30.07 8.71
N THR A 192 6.61 31.11 8.63
CA THR A 192 6.23 32.47 8.20
C THR A 192 6.41 32.70 6.71
#